data_8495084b32f57896aa5ae5ad908c9991
#
_entry.id   8495084b32f57896aa5ae5ad908c9991
#
_cell.length_a   1.000
_cell.length_b   1.000
_cell.length_c   1.000
_cell.angle_alpha   90.00
_cell.angle_beta   90.00
_cell.angle_gamma   90.00
#
_symmetry.space_group_name_H-M   'P 1'
#
loop_
_entity.id
_entity.type
_entity.pdbx_description
1 polymer ?
#
loop_
_entity_poly.entity_id
_entity_poly.type
_entity_poly.pdbx_seq_one_letter_code
_entity_poly.pdbx_strand_id
1 'polypeptide(L)'
;MEKAAFESRAVLFGNVFGENVLVTNNRLLPGAPTMEIREVRENKKQFLELLLLADEEEAMIDRYLGRGTMYVLEDDGVKSECVVTDEGDGVLEIKNIATVPKHQGKGYARALIEHLTETYRGRFTVLRVGTGESPATLPFYERLGFVRTRRIKNFFIDHYPHPIVEAGVRLVDMIVLERRL
;
A
#
# COMPACT_ATOMS: atom_id res chain seq x y z
N MET A 1 11.51 -18.24 12.82
CA MET A 1 10.57 -17.92 11.71
C MET A 1 9.92 -16.54 11.82
N GLU A 2 10.57 -15.59 12.50
CA GLU A 2 10.04 -14.21 12.72
C GLU A 2 10.64 -13.15 11.75
N LYS A 3 11.60 -13.52 10.90
CA LYS A 3 12.32 -12.56 10.05
C LYS A 3 11.51 -11.94 8.91
N ALA A 4 10.43 -12.55 8.46
CA ALA A 4 9.66 -12.07 7.30
C ALA A 4 8.66 -10.95 7.61
N ALA A 5 8.26 -10.78 8.87
CA ALA A 5 7.30 -9.74 9.26
C ALA A 5 7.89 -8.33 9.43
N PHE A 6 9.20 -8.22 9.23
CA PHE A 6 10.00 -7.06 9.66
C PHE A 6 9.95 -5.86 8.71
N GLU A 7 9.35 -6.01 7.52
CA GLU A 7 9.58 -5.07 6.44
C GLU A 7 8.32 -4.37 5.90
N SER A 8 7.21 -4.35 6.65
CA SER A 8 5.94 -3.90 6.06
C SER A 8 5.23 -2.84 6.87
N ARG A 9 5.05 -1.69 6.25
CA ARG A 9 4.10 -0.66 6.70
C ARG A 9 3.42 -0.05 5.47
N ALA A 10 2.09 -0.12 5.43
CA ALA A 10 1.31 0.68 4.51
C ALA A 10 0.57 1.74 5.32
N VAL A 11 0.85 3.00 5.06
CA VAL A 11 0.21 4.15 5.69
C VAL A 11 -0.66 4.86 4.67
N LEU A 12 -1.93 5.02 5.00
CA LEU A 12 -2.89 5.78 4.24
C LEU A 12 -3.33 6.98 5.07
N PHE A 13 -2.84 8.16 4.73
CA PHE A 13 -3.42 9.40 5.23
C PHE A 13 -4.60 9.79 4.35
N GLY A 14 -5.80 9.88 4.90
CA GLY A 14 -6.90 10.50 4.17
C GLY A 14 -8.29 10.16 4.67
N ASN A 15 -9.10 11.20 4.73
CA ASN A 15 -10.51 11.16 5.08
C ASN A 15 -11.34 10.30 4.13
N VAL A 16 -12.24 9.56 4.75
CA VAL A 16 -13.24 8.71 4.12
C VAL A 16 -14.44 9.57 3.76
N PHE A 17 -14.66 9.88 2.47
CA PHE A 17 -16.02 10.03 1.95
C PHE A 17 -16.03 9.64 0.46
N GLY A 18 -17.04 8.83 0.18
CA GLY A 18 -17.22 8.02 -0.99
C GLY A 18 -17.35 8.76 -2.30
N GLU A 19 -17.08 8.02 -3.35
CA GLU A 19 -18.01 7.83 -4.47
C GLU A 19 -17.46 6.70 -5.35
N ASN A 20 -18.36 5.88 -5.88
CA ASN A 20 -18.06 4.74 -6.72
C ASN A 20 -17.45 5.22 -8.05
N VAL A 21 -16.14 5.01 -8.23
CA VAL A 21 -15.56 5.07 -9.57
C VAL A 21 -15.68 3.68 -10.19
N LEU A 22 -16.62 3.54 -11.09
CA LEU A 22 -16.76 2.38 -11.97
C LEU A 22 -15.56 2.36 -12.93
N VAL A 23 -14.70 1.37 -12.77
CA VAL A 23 -13.71 1.02 -13.79
C VAL A 23 -14.46 0.29 -14.91
N THR A 24 -14.90 1.04 -15.92
CA THR A 24 -15.47 0.45 -17.14
C THR A 24 -14.40 0.40 -18.22
N ASN A 25 -14.31 -0.78 -18.86
CA ASN A 25 -13.48 -1.03 -20.03
C ASN A 25 -13.59 0.07 -21.10
N ASN A 26 -12.49 0.73 -21.32
CA ASN A 26 -11.92 1.33 -22.52
C ASN A 26 -12.85 1.61 -23.72
N ARG A 27 -13.36 2.86 -23.77
CA ARG A 27 -13.52 3.62 -25.01
C ARG A 27 -13.12 5.07 -24.75
N LEU A 28 -11.92 5.40 -25.22
CA LEU A 28 -11.32 6.73 -25.13
C LEU A 28 -12.13 7.75 -25.93
N LEU A 29 -12.68 8.74 -25.25
CA LEU A 29 -12.97 10.03 -25.85
C LEU A 29 -11.67 10.84 -25.83
N PRO A 30 -11.27 11.51 -26.92
CA PRO A 30 -10.06 12.34 -26.94
C PRO A 30 -10.18 13.47 -25.92
N GLY A 31 -9.28 13.47 -24.90
CA GLY A 31 -9.18 14.54 -23.91
C GLY A 31 -9.69 14.22 -22.48
N ALA A 32 -10.16 13.01 -22.19
CA ALA A 32 -10.41 12.61 -20.80
C ALA A 32 -9.08 12.24 -20.12
N PRO A 33 -8.82 12.69 -18.88
CA PRO A 33 -7.66 12.22 -18.12
C PRO A 33 -7.76 10.70 -17.96
N THR A 34 -6.78 10.00 -18.52
CA THR A 34 -6.72 8.53 -18.45
C THR A 34 -5.93 8.15 -17.23
N MET A 35 -6.62 7.67 -16.20
CA MET A 35 -5.98 7.00 -15.07
C MET A 35 -5.27 5.75 -15.57
N GLU A 36 -3.95 5.72 -15.44
CA GLU A 36 -3.10 4.62 -15.89
C GLU A 36 -2.29 4.08 -14.71
N ILE A 37 -2.18 2.75 -14.62
CA ILE A 37 -1.29 2.09 -13.67
C ILE A 37 -0.19 1.42 -14.46
N ARG A 38 1.06 1.74 -14.12
CA ARG A 38 2.23 1.14 -14.76
C ARG A 38 3.24 0.60 -13.75
N GLU A 39 3.95 -0.44 -14.14
CA GLU A 39 5.09 -0.98 -13.40
C GLU A 39 6.33 -0.07 -13.56
N VAL A 40 7.02 0.17 -12.44
CA VAL A 40 8.30 0.89 -12.40
C VAL A 40 9.42 -0.13 -12.29
N ARG A 41 10.14 -0.37 -13.38
CA ARG A 41 11.21 -1.39 -13.45
C ARG A 41 12.55 -0.87 -13.01
N GLU A 42 12.85 0.40 -13.30
CA GLU A 42 14.14 1.02 -13.04
C GLU A 42 13.97 2.32 -12.25
N ASN A 43 15.04 2.71 -11.55
CA ASN A 43 15.12 3.97 -10.81
C ASN A 43 13.89 4.22 -9.90
N LYS A 44 13.48 3.19 -9.13
CA LYS A 44 12.32 3.29 -8.22
C LYS A 44 12.46 4.43 -7.20
N LYS A 45 13.69 4.77 -6.79
CA LYS A 45 13.98 5.88 -5.87
C LYS A 45 13.67 7.28 -6.44
N GLN A 46 13.35 7.42 -7.72
CA GLN A 46 12.80 8.68 -8.24
C GLN A 46 11.48 9.07 -7.56
N PHE A 47 10.80 8.10 -6.93
CA PHE A 47 9.55 8.29 -6.18
C PHE A 47 9.78 8.29 -4.65
N LEU A 48 11.01 8.53 -4.17
CA LEU A 48 11.36 8.44 -2.76
C LEU A 48 10.46 9.30 -1.87
N GLU A 49 10.15 10.52 -2.28
CA GLU A 49 9.24 11.41 -1.53
C GLU A 49 7.85 10.79 -1.31
N LEU A 50 7.36 10.05 -2.30
CA LEU A 50 6.06 9.38 -2.20
C LEU A 50 6.15 8.12 -1.34
N LEU A 51 7.22 7.33 -1.48
CA LEU A 51 7.51 6.17 -0.64
C LEU A 51 7.62 6.55 0.84
N LEU A 52 8.27 7.69 1.14
CA LEU A 52 8.43 8.19 2.51
C LEU A 52 7.10 8.63 3.17
N LEU A 53 6.03 8.82 2.40
CA LEU A 53 4.70 9.07 2.98
C LEU A 53 4.13 7.83 3.67
N ALA A 54 4.50 6.63 3.21
CA ALA A 54 4.03 5.38 3.80
C ALA A 54 5.06 4.78 4.78
N ASP A 55 6.33 5.08 4.64
CA ASP A 55 7.39 4.62 5.54
C ASP A 55 8.39 5.76 5.80
N GLU A 56 8.47 6.22 7.04
CA GLU A 56 9.24 7.42 7.40
C GLU A 56 10.76 7.23 7.34
N GLU A 57 11.22 5.97 7.15
CA GLU A 57 12.63 5.60 7.20
C GLU A 57 13.12 5.04 5.86
N GLU A 58 14.00 5.76 5.15
CA GLU A 58 14.58 5.30 3.88
C GLU A 58 15.30 3.94 4.04
N ALA A 59 15.96 3.72 5.17
CA ALA A 59 16.62 2.44 5.47
C ALA A 59 15.64 1.26 5.54
N MET A 60 14.40 1.49 5.91
CA MET A 60 13.34 0.48 5.87
C MET A 60 12.87 0.23 4.44
N ILE A 61 12.71 1.30 3.65
CA ILE A 61 12.35 1.22 2.23
C ILE A 61 13.38 0.40 1.46
N ASP A 62 14.68 0.60 1.72
CA ASP A 62 15.78 -0.10 1.06
C ASP A 62 15.75 -1.63 1.25
N ARG A 63 15.14 -2.12 2.32
CA ARG A 63 15.03 -3.57 2.59
C ARG A 63 14.13 -4.30 1.60
N TYR A 64 13.14 -3.63 1.02
CA TYR A 64 12.16 -4.27 0.13
C TYR A 64 12.16 -3.67 -1.28
N LEU A 65 12.56 -2.43 -1.50
CA LEU A 65 12.42 -1.74 -2.77
C LEU A 65 13.18 -2.45 -3.91
N GLY A 66 14.37 -2.97 -3.64
CA GLY A 66 15.21 -3.66 -4.62
C GLY A 66 14.59 -4.96 -5.13
N ARG A 67 13.99 -5.75 -4.22
CA ARG A 67 13.36 -7.04 -4.56
C ARG A 67 11.88 -6.93 -4.91
N GLY A 68 11.25 -5.80 -4.57
CA GLY A 68 9.83 -5.59 -4.79
C GLY A 68 9.47 -5.19 -6.21
N THR A 69 8.26 -5.46 -6.62
CA THR A 69 7.65 -4.88 -7.81
C THR A 69 6.92 -3.60 -7.42
N MET A 70 7.22 -2.50 -8.10
CA MET A 70 6.62 -1.19 -7.83
C MET A 70 5.66 -0.81 -8.94
N TYR A 71 4.51 -0.29 -8.56
CA TYR A 71 3.52 0.31 -9.45
C TYR A 71 3.29 1.77 -9.10
N VAL A 72 3.03 2.59 -10.09
CA VAL A 72 2.54 3.96 -9.92
C VAL A 72 1.23 4.14 -10.68
N LEU A 73 0.34 4.92 -10.09
CA LEU A 73 -0.90 5.35 -10.71
C LEU A 73 -0.74 6.81 -11.13
N GLU A 74 -0.97 7.07 -12.42
CA GLU A 74 -0.91 8.37 -13.05
C GLU A 74 -2.31 8.84 -13.48
N ASP A 75 -2.61 10.09 -13.19
CA ASP A 75 -3.84 10.79 -13.56
C ASP A 75 -3.49 12.28 -13.60
N ASP A 76 -3.01 12.75 -14.78
CA ASP A 76 -2.30 14.03 -14.89
C ASP A 76 -1.14 14.12 -13.88
N GLY A 77 -0.15 13.24 -14.08
CA GLY A 77 1.00 13.01 -13.19
C GLY A 77 0.73 12.00 -12.09
N VAL A 78 1.80 11.56 -11.42
CA VAL A 78 1.75 10.51 -10.41
C VAL A 78 0.92 10.93 -9.20
N LYS A 79 -0.06 10.11 -8.81
CA LYS A 79 -0.97 10.34 -7.69
C LYS A 79 -0.77 9.35 -6.55
N SER A 80 -0.39 8.12 -6.88
CA SER A 80 -0.23 7.05 -5.89
C SER A 80 0.82 6.05 -6.36
N GLU A 81 1.41 5.35 -5.42
CA GLU A 81 2.33 4.25 -5.67
C GLU A 81 2.03 3.05 -4.78
N CYS A 82 2.50 1.88 -5.15
CA CYS A 82 2.63 0.74 -4.24
C CYS A 82 3.83 -0.13 -4.59
N VAL A 83 4.39 -0.77 -3.57
CA VAL A 83 5.43 -1.78 -3.70
C VAL A 83 4.93 -3.09 -3.11
N VAL A 84 5.06 -4.17 -3.88
CA VAL A 84 4.72 -5.53 -3.44
C VAL A 84 5.92 -6.44 -3.51
N THR A 85 5.96 -7.44 -2.63
CA THR A 85 7.00 -8.47 -2.60
C THR A 85 6.40 -9.86 -2.52
N ASP A 86 7.06 -10.82 -3.15
CA ASP A 86 6.80 -12.24 -2.96
C ASP A 86 7.43 -12.69 -1.62
N GLU A 87 6.60 -13.14 -0.69
CA GLU A 87 7.03 -13.63 0.63
C GLU A 87 7.08 -15.17 0.71
N GLY A 88 6.91 -15.84 -0.43
CA GLY A 88 6.84 -17.31 -0.50
C GLY A 88 5.44 -17.84 -0.14
N ASP A 89 5.29 -19.15 -0.25
CA ASP A 89 4.06 -19.88 0.12
C ASP A 89 2.77 -19.32 -0.48
N GLY A 90 2.87 -18.66 -1.65
CA GLY A 90 1.72 -18.04 -2.33
C GLY A 90 1.26 -16.73 -1.72
N VAL A 91 2.09 -16.07 -0.90
CA VAL A 91 1.79 -14.78 -0.28
C VAL A 91 2.47 -13.65 -1.03
N LEU A 92 1.68 -12.72 -1.54
CA LEU A 92 2.12 -11.42 -2.03
C LEU A 92 1.86 -10.37 -0.94
N GLU A 93 2.87 -9.58 -0.58
CA GLU A 93 2.73 -8.59 0.49
C GLU A 93 2.91 -7.16 -0.03
N ILE A 94 1.96 -6.28 0.31
CA ILE A 94 2.08 -4.84 0.11
C ILE A 94 3.02 -4.29 1.17
N LYS A 95 4.22 -3.86 0.76
CA LYS A 95 5.24 -3.27 1.63
C LYS A 95 5.07 -1.77 1.81
N ASN A 96 4.64 -1.13 0.75
CA ASN A 96 4.41 0.31 0.71
C ASN A 96 3.22 0.62 -0.18
N ILE A 97 2.38 1.53 0.24
CA ILE A 97 1.32 2.11 -0.57
C ILE A 97 1.02 3.52 -0.08
N ALA A 98 1.21 4.50 -0.96
CA ALA A 98 0.99 5.89 -0.64
C ALA A 98 0.19 6.61 -1.73
N THR A 99 -0.53 7.63 -1.31
CA THR A 99 -1.21 8.58 -2.21
C THR A 99 -0.80 9.99 -1.83
N VAL A 100 -0.44 10.78 -2.82
CA VAL A 100 -0.12 12.21 -2.65
C VAL A 100 -1.21 12.89 -1.80
N PRO A 101 -0.88 13.60 -0.69
CA PRO A 101 -1.86 14.05 0.31
C PRO A 101 -3.07 14.79 -0.27
N LYS A 102 -2.86 15.74 -1.19
CA LYS A 102 -3.94 16.51 -1.86
C LYS A 102 -4.86 15.67 -2.76
N HIS A 103 -4.50 14.42 -3.00
CA HIS A 103 -5.24 13.49 -3.87
C HIS A 103 -5.82 12.30 -3.12
N GLN A 104 -5.64 12.24 -1.80
CA GLN A 104 -6.25 11.20 -0.96
C GLN A 104 -7.78 11.27 -0.98
N GLY A 105 -8.45 10.16 -0.66
CA GLY A 105 -9.91 10.07 -0.69
C GLY A 105 -10.53 9.92 -2.09
N LYS A 106 -9.72 9.96 -3.16
CA LYS A 106 -10.18 9.85 -4.56
C LYS A 106 -10.15 8.42 -5.12
N GLY A 107 -9.84 7.43 -4.30
CA GLY A 107 -9.86 6.02 -4.70
C GLY A 107 -8.57 5.48 -5.32
N TYR A 108 -7.49 6.26 -5.43
CA TYR A 108 -6.25 5.83 -6.10
C TYR A 108 -5.58 4.61 -5.45
N ALA A 109 -5.45 4.60 -4.11
CA ALA A 109 -4.92 3.43 -3.40
C ALA A 109 -5.81 2.19 -3.57
N ARG A 110 -7.13 2.37 -3.59
CA ARG A 110 -8.08 1.29 -3.91
C ARG A 110 -7.84 0.73 -5.31
N ALA A 111 -7.70 1.60 -6.32
CA ALA A 111 -7.44 1.20 -7.69
C ALA A 111 -6.14 0.39 -7.82
N LEU A 112 -5.06 0.78 -7.10
CA LEU A 112 -3.82 0.01 -7.03
C LEU A 112 -4.06 -1.38 -6.42
N ILE A 113 -4.79 -1.50 -5.31
CA ILE A 113 -5.08 -2.80 -4.68
C ILE A 113 -5.94 -3.69 -5.60
N GLU A 114 -6.90 -3.12 -6.31
CA GLU A 114 -7.70 -3.85 -7.30
C GLU A 114 -6.84 -4.31 -8.48
N HIS A 115 -5.95 -3.46 -8.98
CA HIS A 115 -4.98 -3.82 -10.01
C HIS A 115 -4.05 -4.98 -9.57
N LEU A 116 -3.53 -4.93 -8.34
CA LEU A 116 -2.72 -6.04 -7.80
C LEU A 116 -3.53 -7.34 -7.76
N THR A 117 -4.79 -7.26 -7.34
CA THR A 117 -5.68 -8.42 -7.26
C THR A 117 -5.86 -9.08 -8.62
N GLU A 118 -6.10 -8.30 -9.66
CA GLU A 118 -6.27 -8.82 -11.02
C GLU A 118 -4.95 -9.35 -11.61
N THR A 119 -3.86 -8.58 -11.43
CA THR A 119 -2.53 -8.91 -11.99
C THR A 119 -1.96 -10.20 -11.42
N TYR A 120 -2.22 -10.45 -10.13
CA TYR A 120 -1.60 -11.57 -9.40
C TYR A 120 -2.54 -12.75 -9.14
N ARG A 121 -3.81 -12.64 -9.56
CA ARG A 121 -4.77 -13.75 -9.48
C ARG A 121 -4.23 -15.02 -10.15
N GLY A 122 -4.32 -16.16 -9.46
CA GLY A 122 -3.81 -17.45 -9.93
C GLY A 122 -2.29 -17.64 -9.82
N ARG A 123 -1.54 -16.59 -9.47
CA ARG A 123 -0.10 -16.70 -9.16
C ARG A 123 0.17 -16.73 -7.66
N PHE A 124 -0.64 -16.01 -6.91
CA PHE A 124 -0.62 -15.97 -5.45
C PHE A 124 -2.01 -16.33 -4.92
N THR A 125 -2.07 -16.74 -3.68
CA THR A 125 -3.32 -17.12 -2.99
C THR A 125 -3.78 -16.07 -1.98
N VAL A 126 -2.83 -15.27 -1.49
CA VAL A 126 -3.06 -14.27 -0.45
C VAL A 126 -2.37 -12.97 -0.81
N LEU A 127 -3.11 -11.88 -0.68
CA LEU A 127 -2.57 -10.52 -0.62
C LEU A 127 -2.55 -10.09 0.85
N ARG A 128 -1.37 -9.76 1.36
CA ARG A 128 -1.10 -9.36 2.74
C ARG A 128 -0.73 -7.89 2.84
N VAL A 129 -1.01 -7.29 3.98
CA VAL A 129 -0.50 -5.98 4.37
C VAL A 129 -0.30 -5.91 5.87
N GLY A 130 0.78 -5.24 6.30
CA GLY A 130 0.99 -4.85 7.70
C GLY A 130 0.74 -3.35 7.87
N THR A 131 0.02 -2.95 8.91
CA THR A 131 -0.24 -1.54 9.21
C THR A 131 -0.32 -1.29 10.72
N GLY A 132 -0.20 -0.04 11.14
CA GLY A 132 -0.45 0.35 12.51
C GLY A 132 -1.92 0.21 12.89
N GLU A 133 -2.19 0.07 14.19
CA GLU A 133 -3.55 0.06 14.70
C GLU A 133 -4.11 1.49 14.72
N SER A 134 -4.54 1.96 13.57
CA SER A 134 -5.01 3.32 13.31
C SER A 134 -6.45 3.35 12.81
N PRO A 135 -7.25 4.33 13.22
CA PRO A 135 -8.61 4.52 12.71
C PRO A 135 -8.63 4.94 11.22
N ALA A 136 -7.50 5.37 10.67
CA ALA A 136 -7.40 5.76 9.27
C ALA A 136 -7.19 4.55 8.35
N THR A 137 -6.31 3.62 8.72
CA THR A 137 -5.85 2.53 7.84
C THR A 137 -6.65 1.25 7.98
N LEU A 138 -6.95 0.80 9.19
CA LEU A 138 -7.67 -0.46 9.41
C LEU A 138 -9.04 -0.51 8.70
N PRO A 139 -9.95 0.49 8.86
CA PRO A 139 -11.23 0.46 8.17
C PRO A 139 -11.12 0.52 6.64
N PHE A 140 -10.04 1.13 6.12
CA PHE A 140 -9.79 1.16 4.69
C PHE A 140 -9.54 -0.25 4.14
N TYR A 141 -8.63 -1.00 4.75
CA TYR A 141 -8.34 -2.37 4.30
C TYR A 141 -9.52 -3.32 4.52
N GLU A 142 -10.22 -3.20 5.66
CA GLU A 142 -11.40 -4.01 5.96
C GLU A 142 -12.51 -3.82 4.92
N ARG A 143 -12.75 -2.57 4.46
CA ARG A 143 -13.71 -2.30 3.36
C ARG A 143 -13.28 -2.89 2.02
N LEU A 144 -12.00 -3.15 1.82
CA LEU A 144 -11.46 -3.84 0.63
C LEU A 144 -11.41 -5.37 0.81
N GLY A 145 -12.05 -5.90 1.85
CA GLY A 145 -12.16 -7.34 2.07
C GLY A 145 -10.96 -7.98 2.75
N PHE A 146 -10.04 -7.20 3.30
CA PHE A 146 -8.98 -7.73 4.14
C PHE A 146 -9.52 -8.07 5.54
N VAL A 147 -9.02 -9.14 6.12
CA VAL A 147 -9.32 -9.56 7.49
C VAL A 147 -8.06 -9.55 8.34
N ARG A 148 -8.17 -9.16 9.60
CA ARG A 148 -7.04 -9.18 10.55
C ARG A 148 -6.68 -10.61 10.86
N THR A 149 -5.41 -10.98 10.68
CA THR A 149 -4.93 -12.35 10.89
C THR A 149 -3.93 -12.46 12.03
N ARG A 150 -3.12 -11.43 12.25
CA ARG A 150 -2.07 -11.45 13.27
C ARG A 150 -1.79 -10.05 13.81
N ARG A 151 -1.35 -10.00 15.07
CA ARG A 151 -0.82 -8.82 15.75
C ARG A 151 0.66 -9.05 16.07
N ILE A 152 1.52 -8.10 15.72
CA ILE A 152 2.93 -8.09 16.10
C ILE A 152 3.09 -7.00 17.15
N LYS A 153 3.29 -7.43 18.41
CA LYS A 153 3.39 -6.52 19.55
C LYS A 153 4.64 -5.67 19.46
N ASN A 154 4.52 -4.42 19.88
CA ASN A 154 5.61 -3.44 20.01
C ASN A 154 6.36 -3.16 18.69
N PHE A 155 5.83 -3.56 17.54
CA PHE A 155 6.52 -3.44 16.26
C PHE A 155 7.08 -2.04 16.02
N PHE A 156 6.26 -1.00 16.21
CA PHE A 156 6.70 0.38 15.95
C PHE A 156 7.65 0.93 17.02
N ILE A 157 7.61 0.37 18.24
CA ILE A 157 8.54 0.75 19.31
C ILE A 157 9.90 0.13 19.08
N ASP A 158 9.93 -1.13 18.64
CA ASP A 158 11.17 -1.91 18.53
C ASP A 158 11.95 -1.59 17.24
N HIS A 159 11.29 -1.03 16.20
CA HIS A 159 11.89 -0.89 14.88
C HIS A 159 12.04 0.54 14.40
N TYR A 160 11.48 1.52 15.09
CA TYR A 160 11.60 2.94 14.73
C TYR A 160 12.28 3.73 15.86
N PRO A 161 13.20 4.64 15.53
CA PRO A 161 13.97 5.38 16.54
C PRO A 161 13.14 6.46 17.26
N HIS A 162 11.96 6.77 16.73
CA HIS A 162 11.04 7.77 17.27
C HIS A 162 9.59 7.27 17.23
N PRO A 163 8.70 7.83 18.06
CA PRO A 163 7.29 7.45 18.03
C PRO A 163 6.63 7.80 16.69
N ILE A 164 5.98 6.83 16.09
CA ILE A 164 5.16 7.04 14.90
C ILE A 164 3.74 7.39 15.32
N VAL A 165 3.21 8.47 14.76
CA VAL A 165 1.84 8.94 15.05
C VAL A 165 1.04 9.00 13.74
N GLU A 166 -0.10 8.34 13.72
CA GLU A 166 -1.01 8.33 12.58
C GLU A 166 -2.43 8.68 13.03
N ALA A 167 -3.06 9.66 12.38
CA ALA A 167 -4.40 10.13 12.72
C ALA A 167 -4.57 10.45 14.23
N GLY A 168 -3.52 11.01 14.86
CA GLY A 168 -3.51 11.35 16.28
C GLY A 168 -3.29 10.17 17.23
N VAL A 169 -3.06 8.96 16.70
CA VAL A 169 -2.81 7.75 17.50
C VAL A 169 -1.35 7.37 17.39
N ARG A 170 -0.67 7.19 18.53
CA ARG A 170 0.68 6.61 18.56
C ARG A 170 0.60 5.13 18.20
N LEU A 171 1.34 4.74 17.17
CA LEU A 171 1.42 3.35 16.76
C LEU A 171 2.34 2.57 17.70
N VAL A 172 1.90 1.39 18.13
CA VAL A 172 2.63 0.47 19.00
C VAL A 172 2.77 -0.87 18.30
N ASP A 173 1.65 -1.51 18.02
CA ASP A 173 1.57 -2.82 17.41
C ASP A 173 1.32 -2.72 15.91
N MET A 174 1.86 -3.68 15.15
CA MET A 174 1.47 -3.87 13.75
C MET A 174 0.33 -4.88 13.67
N ILE A 175 -0.70 -4.54 12.93
CA ILE A 175 -1.78 -5.45 12.56
C ILE A 175 -1.53 -5.96 11.16
N VAL A 176 -1.46 -7.27 11.01
CA VAL A 176 -1.37 -7.95 9.72
C VAL A 176 -2.78 -8.29 9.26
N LEU A 177 -3.10 -7.86 8.03
CA LEU A 177 -4.36 -8.18 7.39
C LEU A 177 -4.11 -8.95 6.10
N GLU A 178 -5.02 -9.83 5.76
CA GLU A 178 -4.92 -10.68 4.57
C GLU A 178 -6.25 -10.73 3.81
N ARG A 179 -6.14 -10.83 2.50
CA ARG A 179 -7.26 -11.05 1.57
C ARG A 179 -6.90 -12.17 0.59
N ARG A 180 -7.83 -13.06 0.28
CA ARG A 180 -7.65 -14.06 -0.78
C ARG A 180 -7.63 -13.39 -2.16
N LEU A 181 -6.74 -13.87 -3.04
CA LEU A 181 -6.61 -13.48 -4.44
C LEU A 181 -7.37 -14.42 -5.38
#